data_0a0eccd3b9262fe280cb79f7fc67a417
#
_entry.id   0a0eccd3b9262fe280cb79f7fc67a417
#
_cell.length_a   1.000
_cell.length_b   1.000
_cell.length_c   1.000
_cell.angle_alpha   90.00
_cell.angle_beta   90.00
_cell.angle_gamma   90.00
#
_symmetry.space_group_name_H-M   'P 1'
#
loop_
_entity.id
_entity.type
_entity.pdbx_description
1 polymer ?
#
loop_
_entity_poly.entity_id
_entity_poly.type
_entity_poly.pdbx_seq_one_letter_code
_entity_poly.pdbx_strand_id
1 'polypeptide(L)'
;KWVFAIDKITYGGGALVGSDGTIYQCVRDASIKNVYAINPNGTQKWSLQLDGPIGAFPALSADGVLYCLTNKSTLYALDVANGAIKWQQSLDGTTGSAVAIDRNGHIYAGTSEAIYAFSANKEELWKLSGVNVTEQGTFALNGNTLYATLKSKAGLVAVDITNGTKKWTYPTTGGDAYFPIVDKKGVVYFTEKGSQTVYAVDADGSKVWVKKVNNNLNYSGAALSTDGVLYIGT
;
A
#
# COMPACT_ATOMS: atom_id res chain seq x y z
N LYS A 1 29.04 0.50 -7.22
CA LYS A 1 28.00 -0.47 -6.81
C LYS A 1 28.32 -0.91 -5.38
N TRP A 2 27.35 -0.95 -4.51
CA TRP A 2 27.48 -1.32 -3.10
C TRP A 2 26.39 -2.31 -2.70
N VAL A 3 26.54 -2.96 -1.56
CA VAL A 3 25.56 -3.84 -0.93
C VAL A 3 25.37 -3.38 0.50
N PHE A 4 24.12 -3.19 0.92
CA PHE A 4 23.76 -2.96 2.31
C PHE A 4 23.12 -4.24 2.86
N ALA A 5 23.76 -4.88 3.81
CA ALA A 5 23.27 -6.13 4.41
C ALA A 5 22.32 -5.82 5.57
N ILE A 6 21.17 -6.46 5.56
CA ILE A 6 20.22 -6.51 6.68
C ILE A 6 20.20 -7.97 7.13
N ASP A 7 20.50 -8.24 8.41
CA ASP A 7 20.73 -9.59 8.94
C ASP A 7 19.50 -10.53 8.97
N LYS A 8 18.42 -10.13 8.34
CA LYS A 8 17.15 -10.87 8.31
C LYS A 8 16.47 -10.80 6.96
N ILE A 9 15.64 -11.80 6.70
CA ILE A 9 14.86 -11.87 5.46
C ILE A 9 13.84 -10.74 5.42
N THR A 10 13.92 -9.91 4.38
CA THR A 10 12.99 -8.81 4.14
C THR A 10 11.81 -9.31 3.31
N TYR A 11 10.78 -9.88 3.95
CA TYR A 11 9.53 -10.15 3.25
C TYR A 11 8.67 -8.88 3.21
N GLY A 12 8.28 -8.46 2.02
CA GLY A 12 7.07 -7.69 1.78
C GLY A 12 7.12 -6.17 1.92
N GLY A 13 8.21 -5.53 2.18
CA GLY A 13 8.27 -4.05 2.13
C GLY A 13 9.09 -3.59 0.91
N GLY A 14 8.47 -2.93 -0.06
CA GLY A 14 9.21 -2.29 -1.15
C GLY A 14 10.14 -1.19 -0.65
N ALA A 15 11.27 -1.00 -1.32
CA ALA A 15 12.12 0.16 -1.09
C ALA A 15 11.51 1.40 -1.75
N LEU A 16 11.58 2.55 -1.06
CA LEU A 16 11.28 3.86 -1.62
C LEU A 16 12.58 4.64 -1.79
N VAL A 17 12.62 5.49 -2.81
CA VAL A 17 13.76 6.37 -3.05
C VAL A 17 13.31 7.81 -2.89
N GLY A 18 13.93 8.54 -1.99
CA GLY A 18 13.72 9.97 -1.80
C GLY A 18 14.31 10.81 -2.93
N SER A 19 13.92 12.06 -3.00
CA SER A 19 14.44 13.01 -4.00
C SER A 19 15.96 13.29 -3.88
N ASP A 20 16.52 13.07 -2.69
CA ASP A 20 17.96 13.15 -2.41
C ASP A 20 18.71 11.83 -2.72
N GLY A 21 18.02 10.80 -3.24
CA GLY A 21 18.53 9.48 -3.50
C GLY A 21 18.66 8.59 -2.25
N THR A 22 18.21 9.03 -1.08
CA THR A 22 18.12 8.19 0.13
C THR A 22 17.14 7.06 -0.12
N ILE A 23 17.53 5.82 0.23
CA ILE A 23 16.68 4.64 0.11
C ILE A 23 16.07 4.32 1.48
N TYR A 24 14.75 4.22 1.53
CA TYR A 24 13.99 3.82 2.72
C TYR A 24 13.53 2.39 2.56
N GLN A 25 14.03 1.49 3.42
CA GLN A 25 13.67 0.07 3.42
C GLN A 25 12.92 -0.28 4.69
N CYS A 26 11.71 -0.80 4.53
CA CYS A 26 10.94 -1.40 5.61
C CYS A 26 11.13 -2.90 5.67
N VAL A 27 11.13 -3.47 6.87
CA VAL A 27 11.41 -4.89 7.10
C VAL A 27 10.30 -5.53 7.93
N ARG A 28 9.88 -6.72 7.53
CA ARG A 28 8.84 -7.50 8.21
C ARG A 28 9.44 -8.40 9.31
N ASP A 29 10.25 -7.83 10.20
CA ASP A 29 10.79 -8.54 11.36
C ASP A 29 10.69 -7.63 12.60
N ALA A 30 10.11 -8.14 13.69
CA ALA A 30 9.97 -7.40 14.95
C ALA A 30 11.18 -7.52 15.86
N SER A 31 12.08 -8.45 15.57
CA SER A 31 13.26 -8.72 16.42
C SER A 31 14.44 -7.81 16.11
N ILE A 32 14.37 -7.04 15.01
CA ILE A 32 15.40 -6.10 14.58
C ILE A 32 14.80 -4.72 14.30
N LYS A 33 15.64 -3.75 13.99
CA LYS A 33 15.18 -2.48 13.45
C LYS A 33 14.42 -2.75 12.15
N ASN A 34 13.26 -2.13 11.99
CA ASN A 34 12.35 -2.45 10.91
C ASN A 34 12.14 -1.30 9.92
N VAL A 35 12.80 -0.15 10.14
CA VAL A 35 12.92 0.94 9.17
C VAL A 35 14.40 1.33 9.05
N TYR A 36 14.91 1.37 7.84
CA TYR A 36 16.27 1.80 7.51
C TYR A 36 16.21 2.93 6.49
N ALA A 37 17.03 3.95 6.69
CA ALA A 37 17.39 4.93 5.67
C ALA A 37 18.85 4.72 5.28
N ILE A 38 19.10 4.58 3.99
CA ILE A 38 20.40 4.27 3.41
C ILE A 38 20.78 5.39 2.45
N ASN A 39 21.96 5.95 2.65
CA ASN A 39 22.50 6.98 1.77
C ASN A 39 22.76 6.44 0.35
N PRO A 40 22.80 7.29 -0.70
CA PRO A 40 23.11 6.86 -2.05
C PRO A 40 24.44 6.14 -2.23
N ASN A 41 25.38 6.35 -1.31
CA ASN A 41 26.68 5.66 -1.29
C ASN A 41 26.66 4.30 -0.60
N GLY A 42 25.49 3.84 -0.08
CA GLY A 42 25.34 2.55 0.59
C GLY A 42 25.61 2.57 2.08
N THR A 43 25.88 3.71 2.70
CA THR A 43 26.04 3.79 4.16
C THR A 43 24.70 4.02 4.85
N GLN A 44 24.54 3.52 6.08
CA GLN A 44 23.32 3.78 6.85
C GLN A 44 23.24 5.28 7.22
N LYS A 45 22.09 5.91 6.92
CA LYS A 45 21.76 7.27 7.34
C LYS A 45 21.19 7.24 8.77
N TRP A 46 20.16 6.44 8.95
CA TRP A 46 19.56 6.12 10.26
C TRP A 46 18.80 4.80 10.20
N SER A 47 18.43 4.26 11.36
CA SER A 47 17.53 3.11 11.46
C SER A 47 16.69 3.22 12.72
N LEU A 48 15.47 2.70 12.68
CA LEU A 48 14.49 2.78 13.77
C LEU A 48 13.81 1.44 13.97
N GLN A 49 13.43 1.14 15.21
CA GLN A 49 12.56 0.03 15.56
C GLN A 49 11.20 0.59 15.99
N LEU A 50 10.15 0.20 15.27
CA LEU A 50 8.76 0.49 15.61
C LEU A 50 8.16 -0.66 16.44
N ASP A 51 6.92 -0.50 16.88
CA ASP A 51 6.21 -1.43 17.76
C ASP A 51 5.91 -2.81 17.14
N GLY A 52 6.00 -2.95 15.83
CA GLY A 52 5.76 -4.19 15.11
C GLY A 52 6.36 -4.23 13.73
N PRO A 53 6.38 -5.40 13.08
CA PRO A 53 6.83 -5.55 11.70
C PRO A 53 6.04 -4.68 10.74
N ILE A 54 6.68 -4.23 9.66
CA ILE A 54 6.03 -3.49 8.59
C ILE A 54 5.82 -4.48 7.44
N GLY A 55 4.60 -4.96 7.30
CA GLY A 55 4.22 -5.92 6.25
C GLY A 55 3.73 -5.28 4.96
N ALA A 56 3.50 -3.98 4.98
CA ALA A 56 2.92 -3.20 3.90
C ALA A 56 3.92 -2.25 3.26
N PHE A 57 3.55 -1.72 2.10
CA PHE A 57 4.35 -0.69 1.42
C PHE A 57 4.20 0.64 2.16
N PRO A 58 5.32 1.28 2.57
CA PRO A 58 5.28 2.62 3.13
C PRO A 58 4.98 3.66 2.05
N ALA A 59 4.64 4.88 2.46
CA ALA A 59 4.47 6.00 1.56
C ALA A 59 5.40 7.15 1.96
N LEU A 60 5.95 7.84 0.98
CA LEU A 60 6.85 8.98 1.16
C LEU A 60 6.19 10.23 0.59
N SER A 61 5.99 11.25 1.43
CA SER A 61 5.45 12.53 1.00
C SER A 61 6.53 13.44 0.39
N ALA A 62 6.10 14.40 -0.41
CA ALA A 62 7.00 15.35 -1.06
C ALA A 62 7.72 16.27 -0.07
N ASP A 63 7.14 16.51 1.10
CA ASP A 63 7.69 17.33 2.19
C ASP A 63 8.59 16.54 3.16
N GLY A 64 8.94 15.29 2.81
CA GLY A 64 9.94 14.52 3.53
C GLY A 64 9.39 13.82 4.80
N VAL A 65 8.19 13.29 4.73
CA VAL A 65 7.62 12.43 5.79
C VAL A 65 7.42 11.01 5.24
N LEU A 66 7.98 10.03 5.95
CA LEU A 66 7.79 8.61 5.66
C LEU A 66 6.65 8.06 6.53
N TYR A 67 5.60 7.54 5.90
CA TYR A 67 4.47 6.94 6.59
C TYR A 67 4.58 5.42 6.54
N CYS A 68 4.58 4.79 7.71
CA CYS A 68 4.69 3.34 7.88
C CYS A 68 3.52 2.82 8.73
N LEU A 69 2.90 1.73 8.29
CA LEU A 69 1.86 1.05 9.05
C LEU A 69 2.37 -0.31 9.51
N THR A 70 2.43 -0.52 10.83
CA THR A 70 2.87 -1.79 11.41
C THR A 70 1.75 -2.84 11.41
N ASN A 71 2.10 -4.11 11.57
CA ASN A 71 1.11 -5.18 11.73
C ASN A 71 0.35 -5.13 13.06
N LYS A 72 0.70 -4.23 13.96
CA LYS A 72 -0.08 -3.86 15.15
C LYS A 72 -1.07 -2.73 14.88
N SER A 73 -1.29 -2.41 13.61
CA SER A 73 -2.17 -1.32 13.16
C SER A 73 -1.80 0.05 13.72
N THR A 74 -0.51 0.31 13.98
CA THR A 74 -0.03 1.64 14.34
C THR A 74 0.54 2.32 13.11
N LEU A 75 -0.06 3.45 12.73
CA LEU A 75 0.43 4.34 11.67
C LEU A 75 1.44 5.31 12.26
N TYR A 76 2.64 5.35 11.68
CA TYR A 76 3.73 6.24 12.05
C TYR A 76 4.00 7.25 10.94
N ALA A 77 4.26 8.49 11.32
CA ALA A 77 4.85 9.52 10.47
C ALA A 77 6.28 9.82 10.96
N LEU A 78 7.27 9.56 10.12
CA LEU A 78 8.68 9.68 10.43
C LEU A 78 9.31 10.80 9.64
N ASP A 79 10.16 11.59 10.30
CA ASP A 79 11.00 12.57 9.63
C ASP A 79 12.11 11.85 8.85
N VAL A 80 12.20 12.06 7.54
CA VAL A 80 13.19 11.39 6.68
C VAL A 80 14.64 11.85 6.93
N ALA A 81 14.83 13.00 7.56
CA ALA A 81 16.17 13.53 7.82
C ALA A 81 16.90 12.73 8.89
N ASN A 82 16.18 12.27 9.93
CA ASN A 82 16.78 11.68 11.12
C ASN A 82 16.03 10.46 11.69
N GLY A 83 14.87 10.09 11.10
CA GLY A 83 14.03 8.98 11.58
C GLY A 83 13.19 9.30 12.82
N ALA A 84 13.11 10.57 13.25
CA ALA A 84 12.31 10.95 14.40
C ALA A 84 10.80 10.72 14.15
N ILE A 85 10.09 10.18 15.14
CA ILE A 85 8.64 10.05 15.08
C ILE A 85 8.00 11.42 15.24
N LYS A 86 7.39 11.95 14.16
CA LYS A 86 6.62 13.20 14.20
C LYS A 86 5.28 12.98 14.92
N TRP A 87 4.63 11.87 14.59
CA TRP A 87 3.42 11.41 15.28
C TRP A 87 3.17 9.92 15.01
N GLN A 88 2.30 9.35 15.82
CA GLN A 88 1.79 7.98 15.64
C GLN A 88 0.32 7.92 16.00
N GLN A 89 -0.41 6.97 15.40
CA GLN A 89 -1.83 6.73 15.64
C GLN A 89 -2.13 5.25 15.62
N SER A 90 -2.70 4.70 16.69
CA SER A 90 -3.26 3.34 16.70
C SER A 90 -4.59 3.35 15.95
N LEU A 91 -4.77 2.37 15.07
CA LEU A 91 -5.97 2.16 14.27
C LEU A 91 -6.68 0.89 14.76
N ASP A 92 -7.97 0.76 14.47
CA ASP A 92 -8.70 -0.48 14.76
C ASP A 92 -8.29 -1.57 13.77
N GLY A 93 -8.36 -2.83 14.21
CA GLY A 93 -7.97 -4.00 13.43
C GLY A 93 -6.60 -4.54 13.86
N THR A 94 -6.22 -5.66 13.25
CA THR A 94 -5.06 -6.44 13.67
C THR A 94 -3.92 -6.50 12.67
N THR A 95 -4.09 -6.01 11.47
CA THR A 95 -3.08 -6.06 10.43
C THR A 95 -3.08 -4.78 9.62
N GLY A 96 -1.92 -4.18 9.50
CA GLY A 96 -1.74 -3.05 8.60
C GLY A 96 -1.59 -3.52 7.16
N SER A 97 -2.29 -2.85 6.27
CA SER A 97 -2.14 -2.92 4.83
C SER A 97 -1.33 -1.73 4.32
N ALA A 98 -1.49 -1.37 3.05
CA ALA A 98 -0.77 -0.28 2.43
C ALA A 98 -1.06 1.09 3.05
N VAL A 99 -0.12 1.98 2.85
CA VAL A 99 -0.31 3.42 3.03
C VAL A 99 -0.22 4.08 1.65
N ALA A 100 -1.10 5.04 1.38
CA ALA A 100 -1.02 5.89 0.20
C ALA A 100 -1.14 7.36 0.58
N ILE A 101 -0.66 8.23 -0.29
CA ILE A 101 -0.74 9.69 -0.12
C ILE A 101 -1.30 10.28 -1.41
N ASP A 102 -2.28 11.18 -1.30
CA ASP A 102 -2.79 11.91 -2.44
C ASP A 102 -1.96 13.19 -2.71
N ARG A 103 -2.32 13.90 -3.79
CA ARG A 103 -1.65 15.15 -4.17
C ARG A 103 -1.84 16.30 -3.18
N ASN A 104 -2.83 16.21 -2.30
CA ASN A 104 -3.11 17.19 -1.25
C ASN A 104 -2.37 16.87 0.06
N GLY A 105 -1.64 15.76 0.11
CA GLY A 105 -0.93 15.29 1.29
C GLY A 105 -1.82 14.53 2.28
N HIS A 106 -3.03 14.12 1.91
CA HIS A 106 -3.84 13.25 2.74
C HIS A 106 -3.30 11.83 2.72
N ILE A 107 -3.27 11.21 3.88
CA ILE A 107 -2.72 9.87 4.11
C ILE A 107 -3.88 8.88 4.25
N TYR A 108 -3.83 7.81 3.48
CA TYR A 108 -4.79 6.70 3.54
C TYR A 108 -4.11 5.47 4.11
N ALA A 109 -4.74 4.84 5.10
CA ALA A 109 -4.24 3.64 5.75
C ALA A 109 -5.34 2.57 5.83
N GLY A 110 -5.02 1.33 5.50
CA GLY A 110 -5.96 0.20 5.53
C GLY A 110 -5.61 -0.80 6.62
N THR A 111 -6.64 -1.31 7.29
CA THR A 111 -6.52 -2.38 8.29
C THR A 111 -7.47 -3.54 7.97
N SER A 112 -7.50 -4.56 8.81
CA SER A 112 -8.48 -5.65 8.72
C SER A 112 -9.93 -5.20 9.00
N GLU A 113 -10.16 -3.97 9.46
CA GLU A 113 -11.49 -3.52 9.88
C GLU A 113 -11.97 -2.23 9.20
N ALA A 114 -11.03 -1.42 8.70
CA ALA A 114 -11.39 -0.12 8.14
C ALA A 114 -10.34 0.43 7.16
N ILE A 115 -10.75 1.45 6.39
CA ILE A 115 -9.87 2.38 5.69
C ILE A 115 -10.01 3.73 6.37
N TYR A 116 -8.88 4.37 6.64
CA TYR A 116 -8.79 5.68 7.28
C TYR A 116 -8.19 6.70 6.34
N ALA A 117 -8.60 7.96 6.49
CA ALA A 117 -7.92 9.10 5.91
C ALA A 117 -7.52 10.11 6.99
N PHE A 118 -6.29 10.60 6.90
CA PHE A 118 -5.73 11.60 7.79
C PHE A 118 -5.18 12.78 7.01
N SER A 119 -5.21 13.96 7.63
CA SER A 119 -4.36 15.08 7.21
C SER A 119 -2.90 14.84 7.60
N ALA A 120 -1.96 15.58 7.01
CA ALA A 120 -0.54 15.54 7.39
C ALA A 120 -0.32 15.85 8.89
N ASN A 121 -1.22 16.58 9.52
CA ASN A 121 -1.18 16.96 10.93
C ASN A 121 -1.90 15.96 11.86
N LYS A 122 -2.15 14.72 11.39
CA LYS A 122 -2.78 13.65 12.17
C LYS A 122 -4.30 13.83 12.40
N GLU A 123 -4.98 14.79 11.81
CA GLU A 123 -6.42 14.91 11.91
C GLU A 123 -7.11 13.79 11.13
N GLU A 124 -8.00 13.01 11.75
CA GLU A 124 -8.80 12.01 11.04
C GLU A 124 -9.88 12.74 10.24
N LEU A 125 -9.78 12.62 8.90
CA LEU A 125 -10.72 13.23 7.97
C LEU A 125 -11.97 12.38 7.81
N TRP A 126 -11.78 11.06 7.73
CA TRP A 126 -12.86 10.08 7.67
C TRP A 126 -12.36 8.65 7.96
N LYS A 127 -13.32 7.78 8.28
CA LYS A 127 -13.13 6.35 8.47
C LYS A 127 -14.23 5.56 7.76
N LEU A 128 -13.88 4.63 6.92
CA LEU A 128 -14.79 3.65 6.34
C LEU A 128 -14.64 2.31 7.06
N SER A 129 -15.58 1.99 7.95
CA SER A 129 -15.59 0.75 8.72
C SER A 129 -16.23 -0.42 7.95
N GLY A 130 -15.98 -1.65 8.42
CA GLY A 130 -16.58 -2.87 7.85
C GLY A 130 -15.94 -3.32 6.54
N VAL A 131 -14.73 -2.87 6.26
CA VAL A 131 -13.91 -3.32 5.12
C VAL A 131 -12.66 -4.02 5.63
N ASN A 132 -12.39 -5.23 5.14
CA ASN A 132 -11.21 -6.01 5.50
C ASN A 132 -10.19 -5.88 4.37
N VAL A 133 -9.25 -4.92 4.53
CA VAL A 133 -8.23 -4.67 3.50
C VAL A 133 -7.21 -5.82 3.50
N THR A 134 -6.80 -6.24 2.32
CA THR A 134 -5.86 -7.35 2.15
C THR A 134 -4.49 -7.00 2.76
N GLU A 135 -3.94 -7.90 3.57
CA GLU A 135 -2.54 -7.80 4.01
C GLU A 135 -1.61 -7.73 2.80
N GLN A 136 -0.61 -6.86 2.85
CA GLN A 136 0.28 -6.60 1.72
C GLN A 136 -0.45 -6.08 0.46
N GLY A 137 -1.73 -5.75 0.58
CA GLY A 137 -2.45 -5.01 -0.44
C GLY A 137 -1.85 -3.63 -0.65
N THR A 138 -2.12 -3.04 -1.79
CA THR A 138 -1.78 -1.65 -2.09
C THR A 138 -3.05 -0.85 -2.35
N PHE A 139 -2.94 0.46 -2.31
CA PHE A 139 -3.98 1.36 -2.77
C PHE A 139 -3.63 1.90 -4.15
N ALA A 140 -4.64 2.13 -4.98
CA ALA A 140 -4.52 2.93 -6.19
C ALA A 140 -5.41 4.17 -6.05
N LEU A 141 -4.91 5.31 -6.55
CA LEU A 141 -5.62 6.60 -6.51
C LEU A 141 -5.82 7.11 -7.93
N ASN A 142 -7.05 7.51 -8.24
CA ASN A 142 -7.36 8.22 -9.49
C ASN A 142 -8.42 9.29 -9.23
N GLY A 143 -8.08 10.55 -9.45
CA GLY A 143 -8.94 11.68 -9.12
C GLY A 143 -9.39 11.62 -7.65
N ASN A 144 -10.69 11.63 -7.44
CA ASN A 144 -11.29 11.55 -6.10
C ASN A 144 -11.69 10.12 -5.70
N THR A 145 -11.01 9.11 -6.26
CA THR A 145 -11.33 7.71 -5.93
C THR A 145 -10.08 6.96 -5.46
N LEU A 146 -10.20 6.33 -4.31
CA LEU A 146 -9.26 5.34 -3.78
C LEU A 146 -9.81 3.95 -4.07
N TYR A 147 -8.96 3.09 -4.61
CA TYR A 147 -9.24 1.68 -4.83
C TYR A 147 -8.43 0.85 -3.85
N ALA A 148 -9.11 -0.02 -3.10
CA ALA A 148 -8.48 -0.90 -2.12
C ALA A 148 -8.86 -2.36 -2.39
N THR A 149 -7.89 -3.26 -2.29
CA THR A 149 -8.13 -4.70 -2.37
C THR A 149 -8.56 -5.26 -1.03
N LEU A 150 -9.55 -6.14 -1.06
CA LEU A 150 -10.18 -6.73 0.12
C LEU A 150 -9.92 -8.23 0.19
N LYS A 151 -9.94 -8.79 1.42
CA LYS A 151 -9.84 -10.23 1.67
C LYS A 151 -11.12 -10.97 1.27
N SER A 152 -10.97 -12.27 1.00
CA SER A 152 -12.05 -13.26 0.99
C SER A 152 -13.21 -12.91 0.07
N LYS A 153 -13.07 -13.00 -1.22
CA LYS A 153 -14.11 -12.76 -2.24
C LYS A 153 -14.69 -11.34 -2.29
N ALA A 154 -14.38 -10.47 -1.34
CA ALA A 154 -14.83 -9.09 -1.36
C ALA A 154 -14.19 -8.28 -2.49
N GLY A 155 -13.00 -8.70 -2.94
CA GLY A 155 -12.37 -8.25 -4.17
C GLY A 155 -11.82 -6.81 -4.10
N LEU A 156 -12.44 -5.89 -4.82
CA LEU A 156 -12.01 -4.50 -4.91
C LEU A 156 -13.11 -3.56 -4.42
N VAL A 157 -12.76 -2.57 -3.61
CA VAL A 157 -13.67 -1.47 -3.23
C VAL A 157 -13.17 -0.16 -3.78
N ALA A 158 -14.10 0.66 -4.29
CA ALA A 158 -13.87 2.06 -4.64
C ALA A 158 -14.50 2.97 -3.58
N VAL A 159 -13.70 3.93 -3.09
CA VAL A 159 -14.06 4.86 -2.02
C VAL A 159 -13.89 6.28 -2.52
N ASP A 160 -14.86 7.15 -2.24
CA ASP A 160 -14.72 8.58 -2.46
C ASP A 160 -13.79 9.18 -1.41
N ILE A 161 -12.65 9.74 -1.82
CA ILE A 161 -11.66 10.26 -0.89
C ILE A 161 -12.08 11.57 -0.20
N THR A 162 -13.11 12.24 -0.70
CA THR A 162 -13.57 13.50 -0.11
C THR A 162 -14.34 13.33 1.19
N ASN A 163 -15.00 12.17 1.35
CA ASN A 163 -15.90 11.92 2.49
C ASN A 163 -15.86 10.48 3.03
N GLY A 164 -15.04 9.59 2.44
CA GLY A 164 -14.91 8.20 2.87
C GLY A 164 -16.10 7.30 2.48
N THR A 165 -17.00 7.74 1.61
CA THR A 165 -18.14 6.92 1.21
C THR A 165 -17.75 5.86 0.19
N LYS A 166 -18.27 4.66 0.37
CA LYS A 166 -18.10 3.57 -0.60
C LYS A 166 -18.92 3.86 -1.86
N LYS A 167 -18.25 3.92 -3.02
CA LYS A 167 -18.89 4.07 -4.34
C LYS A 167 -19.45 2.73 -4.82
N TRP A 168 -18.61 1.70 -4.82
CA TRP A 168 -18.97 0.34 -5.23
C TRP A 168 -17.99 -0.70 -4.70
N THR A 169 -18.34 -1.98 -4.85
CA THR A 169 -17.47 -3.12 -4.60
C THR A 169 -17.59 -4.10 -5.76
N TYR A 170 -16.46 -4.64 -6.22
CA TYR A 170 -16.40 -5.67 -7.25
C TYR A 170 -15.86 -6.97 -6.66
N PRO A 171 -16.65 -8.06 -6.59
CA PRO A 171 -16.24 -9.30 -5.94
C PRO A 171 -15.25 -10.11 -6.79
N THR A 172 -14.39 -10.90 -6.13
CA THR A 172 -13.59 -11.96 -6.74
C THR A 172 -14.29 -13.31 -6.66
N THR A 173 -13.73 -14.32 -7.33
CA THR A 173 -14.36 -15.66 -7.40
C THR A 173 -14.07 -16.52 -6.18
N GLY A 174 -12.97 -16.32 -5.47
CA GLY A 174 -12.63 -17.20 -4.35
C GLY A 174 -11.51 -16.74 -3.44
N GLY A 175 -10.58 -15.91 -3.93
CA GLY A 175 -9.38 -15.51 -3.22
C GLY A 175 -9.32 -14.03 -2.85
N ASP A 176 -8.23 -13.69 -2.18
CA ASP A 176 -7.91 -12.30 -1.85
C ASP A 176 -7.47 -11.53 -3.10
N ALA A 177 -7.90 -10.29 -3.22
CA ALA A 177 -7.46 -9.40 -4.29
C ALA A 177 -6.15 -8.69 -3.91
N TYR A 178 -5.29 -8.40 -4.91
CA TYR A 178 -3.98 -7.79 -4.71
C TYR A 178 -3.64 -6.76 -5.81
N PHE A 179 -2.83 -5.77 -5.44
CA PHE A 179 -2.12 -4.84 -6.31
C PHE A 179 -2.99 -4.13 -7.34
N PRO A 180 -3.96 -3.31 -6.91
CA PRO A 180 -4.74 -2.52 -7.84
C PRO A 180 -3.84 -1.47 -8.50
N ILE A 181 -3.95 -1.34 -9.82
CA ILE A 181 -3.41 -0.23 -10.58
C ILE A 181 -4.51 0.35 -11.46
N VAL A 182 -4.44 1.63 -11.75
CA VAL A 182 -5.49 2.34 -12.49
C VAL A 182 -4.87 3.05 -13.68
N ASP A 183 -5.52 2.95 -14.84
CA ASP A 183 -5.10 3.65 -16.04
C ASP A 183 -5.68 5.09 -16.12
N LYS A 184 -5.25 5.83 -17.14
CA LYS A 184 -5.70 7.21 -17.37
C LYS A 184 -7.20 7.33 -17.69
N LYS A 185 -7.85 6.24 -18.10
CA LYS A 185 -9.29 6.18 -18.40
C LYS A 185 -10.12 5.83 -17.17
N GLY A 186 -9.46 5.43 -16.06
CA GLY A 186 -10.09 5.02 -14.82
C GLY A 186 -10.35 3.52 -14.73
N VAL A 187 -9.90 2.71 -15.70
CA VAL A 187 -9.97 1.25 -15.60
C VAL A 187 -8.98 0.75 -14.57
N VAL A 188 -9.48 -0.01 -13.61
CA VAL A 188 -8.69 -0.61 -12.53
C VAL A 188 -8.38 -2.06 -12.85
N TYR A 189 -7.12 -2.40 -12.78
CA TYR A 189 -6.61 -3.77 -12.96
C TYR A 189 -6.14 -4.31 -11.62
N PHE A 190 -6.49 -5.54 -11.29
CA PHE A 190 -6.04 -6.21 -10.07
C PHE A 190 -5.99 -7.72 -10.28
N THR A 191 -5.27 -8.41 -9.39
CA THR A 191 -5.10 -9.86 -9.44
C THR A 191 -5.80 -10.53 -8.28
N GLU A 192 -6.17 -11.80 -8.45
CA GLU A 192 -6.74 -12.65 -7.40
C GLU A 192 -5.77 -13.79 -7.09
N LYS A 193 -5.39 -13.92 -5.83
CA LYS A 193 -4.54 -15.00 -5.34
C LYS A 193 -5.27 -16.34 -5.39
N GLY A 194 -4.58 -17.36 -5.90
CA GLY A 194 -5.06 -18.73 -5.92
C GLY A 194 -5.97 -19.08 -7.10
N SER A 195 -6.60 -18.11 -7.75
CA SER A 195 -7.44 -18.35 -8.94
C SER A 195 -6.74 -18.08 -10.26
N GLN A 196 -5.54 -17.52 -10.23
CA GLN A 196 -4.77 -17.14 -11.44
C GLN A 196 -5.56 -16.15 -12.33
N THR A 197 -6.37 -15.30 -11.72
CA THR A 197 -7.29 -14.42 -12.44
C THR A 197 -6.86 -12.96 -12.35
N VAL A 198 -6.92 -12.30 -13.49
CA VAL A 198 -6.72 -10.85 -13.65
C VAL A 198 -8.06 -10.23 -13.99
N TYR A 199 -8.36 -9.13 -13.36
CA TYR A 199 -9.59 -8.38 -13.51
C TYR A 199 -9.30 -7.01 -14.10
N ALA A 200 -10.19 -6.52 -14.96
CA ALA A 200 -10.29 -5.13 -15.37
C ALA A 200 -11.71 -4.66 -15.13
N VAL A 201 -11.84 -3.61 -14.32
CA VAL A 201 -13.10 -3.04 -13.87
C VAL A 201 -13.10 -1.54 -14.17
N ASP A 202 -14.21 -1.03 -14.71
CA ASP A 202 -14.34 0.38 -15.05
C ASP A 202 -14.52 1.26 -13.80
N ALA A 203 -14.41 2.56 -13.98
CA ALA A 203 -14.53 3.56 -12.90
C ALA A 203 -15.89 3.51 -12.16
N ASP A 204 -16.94 3.05 -12.83
CA ASP A 204 -18.28 2.85 -12.27
C ASP A 204 -18.50 1.49 -11.58
N GLY A 205 -17.50 0.60 -11.59
CA GLY A 205 -17.56 -0.74 -11.02
C GLY A 205 -18.06 -1.80 -12.01
N SER A 206 -18.29 -1.49 -13.26
CA SER A 206 -18.68 -2.48 -14.26
C SER A 206 -17.50 -3.28 -14.78
N LYS A 207 -17.76 -4.55 -15.14
CA LYS A 207 -16.75 -5.44 -15.69
C LYS A 207 -16.31 -5.02 -17.09
N VAL A 208 -15.02 -4.71 -17.28
CA VAL A 208 -14.44 -4.57 -18.62
C VAL A 208 -14.05 -5.95 -19.16
N TRP A 209 -13.23 -6.68 -18.42
CA TRP A 209 -12.91 -8.09 -18.70
C TRP A 209 -12.37 -8.82 -17.46
N VAL A 210 -12.41 -10.14 -17.53
CA VAL A 210 -11.81 -11.05 -16.56
C VAL A 210 -11.05 -12.12 -17.34
N LYS A 211 -9.80 -12.40 -16.98
CA LYS A 211 -8.92 -13.31 -17.71
C LYS A 211 -8.15 -14.21 -16.77
N LYS A 212 -8.16 -15.52 -17.05
CA LYS A 212 -7.25 -16.46 -16.41
C LYS A 212 -5.89 -16.46 -17.11
N VAL A 213 -4.83 -16.57 -16.32
CA VAL A 213 -3.45 -16.77 -16.78
C VAL A 213 -2.95 -18.15 -16.33
N ASN A 214 -2.01 -18.72 -17.07
CA ASN A 214 -1.59 -20.12 -16.83
C ASN A 214 -0.55 -20.25 -15.70
N ASN A 215 -0.18 -19.15 -15.05
CA ASN A 215 0.86 -19.11 -14.01
C ASN A 215 0.34 -18.58 -12.69
N ASN A 216 1.07 -18.88 -11.62
CA ASN A 216 0.69 -18.51 -10.27
C ASN A 216 0.88 -17.00 -10.04
N LEU A 217 -0.19 -16.28 -9.75
CA LEU A 217 -0.20 -14.83 -9.45
C LEU A 217 0.00 -14.54 -7.95
N ASN A 218 0.71 -15.39 -7.23
CA ASN A 218 0.97 -15.17 -5.81
C ASN A 218 1.87 -13.95 -5.61
N TYR A 219 1.30 -12.89 -5.05
CA TYR A 219 2.00 -11.64 -4.71
C TYR A 219 2.70 -10.94 -5.89
N SER A 220 2.21 -11.14 -7.10
CA SER A 220 2.76 -10.51 -8.30
C SER A 220 2.23 -9.10 -8.46
N GLY A 221 3.13 -8.13 -8.45
CA GLY A 221 2.81 -6.76 -8.82
C GLY A 221 2.50 -6.65 -10.30
N ALA A 222 1.72 -5.64 -10.66
CA ALA A 222 1.44 -5.28 -12.03
C ALA A 222 2.02 -3.90 -12.36
N ALA A 223 2.39 -3.69 -13.60
CA ALA A 223 2.81 -2.39 -14.14
C ALA A 223 2.03 -2.07 -15.41
N LEU A 224 1.74 -0.82 -15.62
CA LEU A 224 1.03 -0.35 -16.79
C LEU A 224 1.93 0.59 -17.59
N SER A 225 2.14 0.31 -18.86
CA SER A 225 2.88 1.22 -19.74
C SER A 225 2.02 2.41 -20.20
N THR A 226 2.66 3.42 -20.73
CA THR A 226 1.97 4.65 -21.19
C THR A 226 1.05 4.43 -22.38
N ASP A 227 1.29 3.37 -23.15
CA ASP A 227 0.49 2.91 -24.31
C ASP A 227 -0.62 1.91 -23.90
N GLY A 228 -0.78 1.63 -22.60
CA GLY A 228 -1.87 0.81 -22.07
C GLY A 228 -1.59 -0.69 -22.01
N VAL A 229 -0.34 -1.12 -22.14
CA VAL A 229 0.03 -2.54 -21.97
C VAL A 229 0.18 -2.87 -20.49
N LEU A 230 -0.54 -3.89 -20.04
CA LEU A 230 -0.48 -4.42 -18.67
C LEU A 230 0.60 -5.52 -18.59
N TYR A 231 1.62 -5.30 -17.76
CA TYR A 231 2.65 -6.27 -17.42
C TYR A 231 2.38 -6.87 -16.05
N ILE A 232 2.39 -8.19 -15.97
CA ILE A 232 2.16 -8.91 -14.71
C ILE A 232 3.30 -9.91 -14.53
N GLY A 233 3.95 -9.88 -13.37
CA GLY A 233 4.91 -10.91 -12.96
C GLY A 233 4.19 -12.22 -12.66
N THR A 234 4.79 -13.38 -12.97
CA THR A 234 4.24 -14.73 -12.71
C THR A 234 5.31 -15.61 -12.09
#